data_d144ef0e8246aeb56c904e92d32315b2
#
_entry.id   d144ef0e8246aeb56c904e92d32315b2
#
_cell.length_a   1.000
_cell.length_b   1.000
_cell.length_c   1.000
_cell.angle_alpha   90.00
_cell.angle_beta   90.00
_cell.angle_gamma   90.00
#
_symmetry.space_group_name_H-M   'P 1'
#
loop_
_entity.id
_entity.type
_entity.pdbx_description
1 polymer ?
#
loop_
_entity_poly.entity_id
_entity_poly.type
_entity_poly.pdbx_seq_one_letter_code
_entity_poly.pdbx_strand_id
1 'polypeptide(L)'
;MPQTKRNGFAEYKTQHIQNAIFFDLDKNSKKDSSLPHMLVEVDDWEKIVSKMGIKKNDEIVIYDNSDVISSCRCWFNFIFFGHDPKLIHVLNGGLKKWIEEKRKVTNIINKIEVSNYKAHPQKKLVKNKISIDQNIEEKRFEVIDARSKERFEGKVSEPRKGLRSGSIKNSY
;
A
#
# COMPACT_ATOMS: atom_id res chain seq x y z
N MET A 1 -6.80 2.50 -10.47
CA MET A 1 -8.11 1.94 -10.06
C MET A 1 -8.97 1.76 -11.29
N PRO A 2 -9.47 0.54 -11.55
CA PRO A 2 -10.26 0.29 -12.76
C PRO A 2 -11.53 1.15 -12.88
N GLN A 3 -12.12 1.52 -11.75
CA GLN A 3 -13.38 2.26 -11.70
C GLN A 3 -13.24 3.77 -12.00
N THR A 4 -12.07 4.34 -11.81
CA THR A 4 -11.85 5.79 -11.96
C THR A 4 -11.24 6.17 -13.32
N LYS A 5 -10.83 5.19 -14.14
CA LYS A 5 -10.08 5.38 -15.40
C LYS A 5 -8.84 6.30 -15.25
N ARG A 6 -8.36 6.51 -14.01
CA ARG A 6 -7.18 7.35 -13.73
C ARG A 6 -5.89 6.58 -13.99
N ASN A 7 -4.87 7.30 -14.45
CA ASN A 7 -3.51 6.79 -14.65
C ASN A 7 -2.54 7.54 -13.72
N GLY A 8 -2.17 6.90 -12.62
CA GLY A 8 -1.33 7.51 -11.60
C GLY A 8 0.05 7.94 -12.11
N PHE A 9 0.64 7.22 -13.06
CA PHE A 9 1.92 7.62 -13.64
C PHE A 9 1.78 8.85 -14.57
N ALA A 10 0.70 8.95 -15.34
CA ALA A 10 0.44 10.14 -16.14
C ALA A 10 0.21 11.36 -15.23
N GLU A 11 -0.55 11.23 -14.16
CA GLU A 11 -0.75 12.29 -13.16
C GLU A 11 0.57 12.71 -12.50
N TYR A 12 1.41 11.75 -12.10
CA TYR A 12 2.74 12.02 -11.55
C TYR A 12 3.61 12.81 -12.53
N LYS A 13 3.61 12.45 -13.81
CA LYS A 13 4.36 13.20 -14.84
C LYS A 13 3.85 14.64 -15.03
N THR A 14 2.58 14.86 -14.76
CA THR A 14 1.99 16.21 -14.87
C THR A 14 2.34 17.05 -13.65
N GLN A 15 2.23 16.47 -12.45
CA GLN A 15 2.41 17.21 -11.20
C GLN A 15 2.70 16.27 -10.02
N HIS A 16 3.77 16.56 -9.29
CA HIS A 16 4.15 15.84 -8.06
C HIS A 16 4.95 16.73 -7.10
N ILE A 17 5.13 16.31 -5.86
CA ILE A 17 6.00 16.97 -4.88
C ILE A 17 7.46 16.82 -5.33
N GLN A 18 8.23 17.89 -5.24
CA GLN A 18 9.64 17.88 -5.67
C GLN A 18 10.40 16.69 -5.06
N ASN A 19 11.24 16.04 -5.86
CA ASN A 19 12.03 14.84 -5.53
C ASN A 19 11.20 13.58 -5.23
N ALA A 20 9.87 13.60 -5.38
CA ALA A 20 9.09 12.39 -5.23
C ALA A 20 9.43 11.35 -6.31
N ILE A 21 9.34 10.08 -5.93
CA ILE A 21 9.56 8.92 -6.79
C ILE A 21 8.23 8.19 -6.97
N PHE A 22 7.87 7.86 -8.19
CA PHE A 22 6.63 7.14 -8.45
C PHE A 22 6.70 5.68 -8.02
N PHE A 23 5.76 5.26 -7.16
CA PHE A 23 5.57 3.87 -6.78
C PHE A 23 4.30 3.33 -7.41
N ASP A 24 4.44 2.39 -8.35
CA ASP A 24 3.32 1.72 -9.02
C ASP A 24 2.88 0.51 -8.21
N LEU A 25 1.83 0.66 -7.41
CA LEU A 25 1.34 -0.42 -6.55
C LEU A 25 0.91 -1.66 -7.35
N ASP A 26 0.29 -1.47 -8.52
CA ASP A 26 -0.17 -2.59 -9.36
C ASP A 26 1.01 -3.37 -9.95
N LYS A 27 2.03 -2.67 -10.47
CA LYS A 27 3.23 -3.31 -11.03
C LYS A 27 4.13 -3.93 -9.97
N ASN A 28 4.18 -3.33 -8.78
CA ASN A 28 5.04 -3.74 -7.67
C ASN A 28 4.31 -4.70 -6.71
N SER A 29 3.29 -5.41 -7.20
CA SER A 29 2.58 -6.47 -6.49
C SER A 29 2.81 -7.82 -7.17
N LYS A 30 2.61 -8.92 -6.41
CA LYS A 30 2.77 -10.29 -6.91
C LYS A 30 1.83 -10.52 -8.10
N LYS A 31 2.40 -10.96 -9.25
CA LYS A 31 1.66 -11.11 -10.50
C LYS A 31 0.89 -12.42 -10.58
N ASP A 32 1.49 -13.50 -10.08
CA ASP A 32 0.93 -14.86 -10.15
C ASP A 32 -0.01 -15.11 -8.96
N SER A 33 -0.97 -14.21 -8.73
CA SER A 33 -1.96 -14.33 -7.67
C SER A 33 -3.35 -14.00 -8.19
N SER A 34 -4.34 -14.81 -7.79
CA SER A 34 -5.76 -14.53 -8.01
C SER A 34 -6.25 -13.33 -7.17
N LEU A 35 -5.49 -12.93 -6.16
CA LEU A 35 -5.80 -11.78 -5.30
C LEU A 35 -4.95 -10.58 -5.72
N PRO A 36 -5.55 -9.38 -5.78
CA PRO A 36 -4.84 -8.18 -6.15
C PRO A 36 -3.90 -7.69 -5.03
N HIS A 37 -2.85 -6.99 -5.44
CA HIS A 37 -1.92 -6.28 -4.55
C HIS A 37 -1.27 -7.17 -3.46
N MET A 38 -1.07 -8.45 -3.76
CA MET A 38 -0.34 -9.34 -2.85
C MET A 38 1.13 -8.94 -2.77
N LEU A 39 1.73 -9.20 -1.61
CA LEU A 39 3.15 -8.92 -1.38
C LEU A 39 4.00 -9.74 -2.36
N VAL A 40 5.02 -9.11 -2.91
CA VAL A 40 6.01 -9.75 -3.79
C VAL A 40 6.97 -10.62 -2.97
N GLU A 41 7.79 -11.41 -3.65
CA GLU A 41 8.90 -12.11 -2.99
C GLU A 41 10.01 -11.14 -2.56
N VAL A 42 10.83 -11.56 -1.60
CA VAL A 42 11.86 -10.71 -0.98
C VAL A 42 12.81 -10.12 -2.02
N ASP A 43 13.33 -10.96 -2.91
CA ASP A 43 14.27 -10.54 -3.95
C ASP A 43 13.70 -9.53 -4.93
N ASP A 44 12.40 -9.65 -5.23
CA ASP A 44 11.72 -8.70 -6.10
C ASP A 44 11.51 -7.36 -5.39
N TRP A 45 11.17 -7.37 -4.10
CA TRP A 45 11.08 -6.15 -3.31
C TRP A 45 12.43 -5.42 -3.24
N GLU A 46 13.52 -6.15 -2.98
CA GLU A 46 14.88 -5.59 -2.97
C GLU A 46 15.22 -4.91 -4.30
N LYS A 47 14.91 -5.56 -5.43
CA LYS A 47 15.11 -5.00 -6.77
C LYS A 47 14.27 -3.75 -7.02
N ILE A 48 12.99 -3.77 -6.61
CA ILE A 48 12.06 -2.64 -6.75
C ILE A 48 12.61 -1.43 -6.00
N VAL A 49 12.90 -1.59 -4.71
CA VAL A 49 13.34 -0.49 -3.84
C VAL A 49 14.73 0.00 -4.22
N SER A 50 15.66 -0.91 -4.59
CA SER A 50 16.98 -0.53 -5.08
C SER A 50 16.91 0.33 -6.35
N LYS A 51 16.05 -0.01 -7.30
CA LYS A 51 15.80 0.79 -8.52
C LYS A 51 15.21 2.18 -8.21
N MET A 52 14.54 2.33 -7.08
CA MET A 52 14.06 3.61 -6.58
C MET A 52 15.16 4.43 -5.88
N GLY A 53 16.37 3.89 -5.77
CA GLY A 53 17.49 4.57 -5.12
C GLY A 53 17.39 4.64 -3.60
N ILE A 54 16.38 4.00 -3.00
CA ILE A 54 16.13 4.06 -1.56
C ILE A 54 17.13 3.16 -0.82
N LYS A 55 17.71 3.69 0.25
CA LYS A 55 18.60 2.99 1.15
C LYS A 55 17.89 2.58 2.43
N LYS A 56 18.46 1.65 3.17
CA LYS A 56 17.86 1.08 4.39
C LYS A 56 17.60 2.10 5.50
N ASN A 57 18.40 3.15 5.55
CA ASN A 57 18.32 4.18 6.60
C ASN A 57 17.72 5.50 6.09
N ASP A 58 17.15 5.52 4.90
CA ASP A 58 16.49 6.72 4.40
C ASP A 58 15.16 6.94 5.13
N GLU A 59 14.85 8.20 5.43
CA GLU A 59 13.53 8.60 5.86
C GLU A 59 12.62 8.72 4.64
N ILE A 60 11.47 8.06 4.67
CA ILE A 60 10.53 7.96 3.56
C ILE A 60 9.21 8.59 3.94
N VAL A 61 8.76 9.57 3.16
CA VAL A 61 7.41 10.12 3.26
C VAL A 61 6.59 9.67 2.06
N ILE A 62 5.51 8.95 2.31
CA ILE A 62 4.64 8.39 1.28
C ILE A 62 3.39 9.25 1.16
N TYR A 63 3.00 9.57 -0.07
CA TYR A 63 1.72 10.23 -0.32
C TYR A 63 1.01 9.62 -1.53
N ASP A 64 -0.27 9.87 -1.62
CA ASP A 64 -1.07 9.56 -2.81
C ASP A 64 -1.88 10.79 -3.26
N ASN A 65 -2.60 10.61 -4.36
CA ASN A 65 -3.51 11.60 -4.93
C ASN A 65 -4.89 10.97 -5.15
N SER A 66 -5.35 10.16 -4.20
CA SER A 66 -6.62 9.46 -4.33
C SER A 66 -7.39 9.41 -3.02
N ASP A 67 -8.71 9.29 -3.12
CA ASP A 67 -9.60 9.14 -1.96
C ASP A 67 -9.53 7.72 -1.33
N VAL A 68 -8.72 6.82 -1.89
CA VAL A 68 -8.62 5.41 -1.45
C VAL A 68 -7.41 5.14 -0.57
N ILE A 69 -6.67 6.16 -0.19
CA ILE A 69 -5.55 6.08 0.75
C ILE A 69 -4.58 4.93 0.40
N SER A 70 -4.16 4.87 -0.86
CA SER A 70 -3.23 3.85 -1.36
C SER A 70 -1.82 3.96 -0.74
N SER A 71 -1.47 5.13 -0.22
CA SER A 71 -0.26 5.38 0.55
C SER A 71 -0.10 4.45 1.75
N CYS A 72 -1.18 4.10 2.45
CA CYS A 72 -1.15 3.16 3.57
C CYS A 72 -0.70 1.76 3.14
N ARG A 73 -1.06 1.32 1.92
CA ARG A 73 -0.58 0.03 1.41
C ARG A 73 0.91 0.06 1.09
N CYS A 74 1.40 1.14 0.51
CA CYS A 74 2.84 1.33 0.27
C CYS A 74 3.61 1.37 1.59
N TRP A 75 3.11 2.12 2.59
CA TRP A 75 3.64 2.16 3.95
C TRP A 75 3.76 0.75 4.54
N PHE A 76 2.68 -0.04 4.49
CA PHE A 76 2.68 -1.41 5.01
C PHE A 76 3.71 -2.30 4.32
N ASN A 77 3.91 -2.15 2.99
CA ASN A 77 4.92 -2.92 2.27
C ASN A 77 6.32 -2.65 2.84
N PHE A 78 6.71 -1.39 3.07
CA PHE A 78 8.00 -1.05 3.67
C PHE A 78 8.15 -1.65 5.08
N ILE A 79 7.12 -1.53 5.93
CA ILE A 79 7.12 -2.12 7.28
C ILE A 79 7.26 -3.64 7.21
N PHE A 80 6.48 -4.31 6.34
CA PHE A 80 6.54 -5.76 6.18
C PHE A 80 7.94 -6.22 5.74
N PHE A 81 8.58 -5.52 4.81
CA PHE A 81 9.93 -5.83 4.34
C PHE A 81 11.04 -5.28 5.27
N GLY A 82 10.66 -4.84 6.47
CA GLY A 82 11.57 -4.56 7.57
C GLY A 82 12.33 -3.24 7.48
N HIS A 83 11.83 -2.25 6.76
CA HIS A 83 12.31 -0.88 6.91
C HIS A 83 11.96 -0.39 8.31
N ASP A 84 12.80 0.47 8.92
CA ASP A 84 12.54 0.97 10.27
C ASP A 84 11.22 1.75 10.30
N PRO A 85 10.23 1.34 11.13
CA PRO A 85 8.94 2.04 11.24
C PRO A 85 9.06 3.51 11.61
N LYS A 86 10.13 3.91 12.29
CA LYS A 86 10.38 5.31 12.67
C LYS A 86 10.78 6.19 11.49
N LEU A 87 11.20 5.59 10.38
CA LEU A 87 11.64 6.26 9.17
C LEU A 87 10.58 6.24 8.06
N ILE A 88 9.40 5.66 8.30
CA ILE A 88 8.32 5.58 7.28
C ILE A 88 7.11 6.38 7.72
N HIS A 89 6.76 7.38 6.93
CA HIS A 89 5.66 8.30 7.21
C HIS A 89 4.65 8.33 6.08
N VAL A 90 3.41 8.67 6.42
CA VAL A 90 2.36 8.98 5.43
C VAL A 90 2.03 10.46 5.54
N LEU A 91 2.08 11.18 4.41
CA LEU A 91 1.76 12.60 4.35
C LEU A 91 0.26 12.81 4.59
N ASN A 92 -0.08 13.49 5.68
CA ASN A 92 -1.45 13.77 6.04
C ASN A 92 -2.12 14.71 5.01
N GLY A 93 -3.20 14.22 4.40
CA GLY A 93 -3.94 14.91 3.34
C GLY A 93 -3.35 14.74 1.93
N GLY A 94 -2.23 14.03 1.78
CA GLY A 94 -1.62 13.67 0.51
C GLY A 94 -1.33 14.87 -0.42
N LEU A 95 -1.30 14.62 -1.72
CA LEU A 95 -1.04 15.68 -2.71
C LEU A 95 -2.16 16.74 -2.75
N LYS A 96 -3.40 16.34 -2.51
CA LYS A 96 -4.54 17.26 -2.54
C LYS A 96 -4.35 18.41 -1.56
N LYS A 97 -4.14 18.09 -0.28
CA LYS A 97 -3.90 19.10 0.76
C LYS A 97 -2.64 19.92 0.50
N TRP A 98 -1.57 19.27 0.01
CA TRP A 98 -0.32 19.97 -0.37
C TRP A 98 -0.56 21.10 -1.37
N ILE A 99 -1.41 20.84 -2.39
CA ILE A 99 -1.78 21.84 -3.40
C ILE A 99 -2.72 22.92 -2.83
N GLU A 100 -3.72 22.52 -2.04
CA GLU A 100 -4.65 23.44 -1.37
C GLU A 100 -3.89 24.45 -0.49
N GLU A 101 -2.81 24.01 0.16
CA GLU A 101 -1.91 24.86 0.93
C GLU A 101 -0.93 25.67 0.06
N LYS A 102 -1.09 25.65 -1.27
CA LYS A 102 -0.24 26.37 -2.24
C LYS A 102 1.25 26.03 -2.15
N ARG A 103 1.58 24.82 -1.72
CA ARG A 103 2.96 24.33 -1.67
C ARG A 103 3.47 23.98 -3.07
N LYS A 104 4.78 24.09 -3.25
CA LYS A 104 5.43 23.88 -4.55
C LYS A 104 5.28 22.46 -5.04
N VAL A 105 4.97 22.31 -6.33
CA VAL A 105 4.94 21.07 -7.09
C VAL A 105 5.78 21.21 -8.35
N THR A 106 6.11 20.09 -8.96
CA THR A 106 6.93 20.01 -10.17
C THR A 106 6.45 18.90 -11.09
N ASN A 107 6.90 18.92 -12.33
CA ASN A 107 6.81 17.81 -13.29
C ASN A 107 8.19 17.26 -13.68
N ILE A 108 9.24 17.71 -13.03
CA ILE A 108 10.62 17.30 -13.30
C ILE A 108 10.88 15.95 -12.64
N ILE A 109 11.12 14.94 -13.45
CA ILE A 109 11.50 13.60 -12.98
C ILE A 109 13.02 13.52 -12.87
N ASN A 110 13.52 13.34 -11.66
CA ASN A 110 14.94 13.24 -11.41
C ASN A 110 15.50 11.89 -11.85
N LYS A 111 16.76 11.89 -12.28
CA LYS A 111 17.52 10.66 -12.48
C LYS A 111 17.79 10.02 -11.13
N ILE A 112 17.50 8.73 -11.03
CA ILE A 112 17.68 7.95 -9.81
C ILE A 112 18.95 7.10 -9.96
N GLU A 113 19.83 7.16 -8.97
CA GLU A 113 20.94 6.23 -8.83
C GLU A 113 20.46 4.98 -8.08
N VAL A 114 20.75 3.79 -8.63
CA VAL A 114 20.35 2.52 -8.04
C VAL A 114 21.08 2.31 -6.71
N SER A 115 20.36 1.96 -5.67
CA SER A 115 20.90 1.61 -4.36
C SER A 115 21.09 0.09 -4.20
N ASN A 116 21.53 -0.35 -3.02
CA ASN A 116 21.56 -1.75 -2.62
C ASN A 116 20.70 -1.94 -1.38
N TYR A 117 19.38 -2.03 -1.60
CA TYR A 117 18.42 -2.23 -0.50
C TYR A 117 18.35 -3.71 -0.12
N LYS A 118 18.35 -4.01 1.19
CA LYS A 118 18.18 -5.35 1.74
C LYS A 118 16.94 -5.41 2.62
N ALA A 119 16.10 -6.43 2.38
CA ALA A 119 14.84 -6.62 3.05
C ALA A 119 14.92 -7.73 4.12
N HIS A 120 14.19 -7.53 5.22
CA HIS A 120 14.05 -8.50 6.31
C HIS A 120 12.56 -8.69 6.64
N PRO A 121 11.84 -9.57 5.94
CA PRO A 121 10.39 -9.64 6.02
C PRO A 121 9.86 -10.03 7.41
N GLN A 122 8.91 -9.26 7.88
CA GLN A 122 8.23 -9.42 9.17
C GLN A 122 6.99 -10.33 9.02
N LYS A 123 7.21 -11.62 8.77
CA LYS A 123 6.14 -12.60 8.44
C LYS A 123 5.00 -12.64 9.46
N LYS A 124 5.26 -12.32 10.74
CA LYS A 124 4.26 -12.27 11.81
C LYS A 124 3.19 -11.18 11.63
N LEU A 125 3.46 -10.16 10.79
CA LEU A 125 2.51 -9.08 10.49
C LEU A 125 1.40 -9.50 9.53
N VAL A 126 1.51 -10.67 8.89
CA VAL A 126 0.51 -11.17 7.95
C VAL A 126 -0.06 -12.48 8.46
N LYS A 127 -1.37 -12.57 8.49
CA LYS A 127 -2.10 -13.80 8.78
C LYS A 127 -2.69 -14.37 7.49
N ASN A 128 -2.54 -15.66 7.28
CA ASN A 128 -3.15 -16.37 6.17
C ASN A 128 -4.58 -16.83 6.55
N LYS A 129 -5.32 -17.33 5.56
CA LYS A 129 -6.69 -17.82 5.76
C LYS A 129 -6.76 -18.89 6.86
N ILE A 130 -5.83 -19.85 6.90
CA ILE A 130 -5.81 -20.92 7.90
C ILE A 130 -5.70 -20.35 9.32
N SER A 131 -4.83 -19.34 9.51
CA SER A 131 -4.68 -18.68 10.82
C SER A 131 -5.96 -17.94 11.24
N ILE A 132 -6.68 -17.35 10.29
CA ILE A 132 -7.96 -16.69 10.58
C ILE A 132 -9.04 -17.73 10.91
N ASP A 133 -9.14 -18.81 10.14
CA ASP A 133 -10.11 -19.89 10.38
C ASP A 133 -9.90 -20.52 11.79
N GLN A 134 -8.66 -20.78 12.17
CA GLN A 134 -8.32 -21.27 13.52
C GLN A 134 -8.70 -20.25 14.61
N ASN A 135 -8.44 -18.97 14.37
CA ASN A 135 -8.74 -17.91 15.34
C ASN A 135 -10.24 -17.72 15.63
N ILE A 136 -11.13 -18.15 14.73
CA ILE A 136 -12.59 -18.12 14.98
C ILE A 136 -12.95 -18.89 16.27
N GLU A 137 -12.31 -20.02 16.49
CA GLU A 137 -12.53 -20.84 17.68
C GLU A 137 -11.56 -20.50 18.82
N GLU A 138 -10.29 -20.30 18.50
CA GLU A 138 -9.20 -20.11 19.49
C GLU A 138 -9.16 -18.71 20.10
N LYS A 139 -9.66 -17.67 19.40
CA LYS A 139 -9.73 -16.28 19.85
C LYS A 139 -8.40 -15.72 20.38
N ARG A 140 -7.29 -16.06 19.70
CA ARG A 140 -5.93 -15.64 20.09
C ARG A 140 -5.63 -14.18 19.77
N PHE A 141 -6.36 -13.59 18.81
CA PHE A 141 -6.23 -12.19 18.40
C PHE A 141 -7.54 -11.65 17.89
N GLU A 142 -7.72 -10.33 18.01
CA GLU A 142 -8.88 -9.64 17.48
C GLU A 142 -8.78 -9.45 15.97
N VAL A 143 -9.92 -9.55 15.29
CA VAL A 143 -10.05 -9.30 13.85
C VAL A 143 -10.90 -8.06 13.64
N ILE A 144 -10.30 -7.01 13.05
CA ILE A 144 -10.98 -5.75 12.78
C ILE A 144 -11.24 -5.65 11.28
N ASP A 145 -12.48 -5.39 10.90
CA ASP A 145 -12.89 -5.18 9.50
C ASP A 145 -12.89 -3.69 9.17
N ALA A 146 -11.92 -3.25 8.38
CA ALA A 146 -11.76 -1.85 7.97
C ALA A 146 -12.66 -1.44 6.78
N ARG A 147 -13.63 -2.26 6.38
CA ARG A 147 -14.60 -1.91 5.33
C ARG A 147 -15.70 -0.99 5.87
N SER A 148 -16.59 -0.50 4.99
CA SER A 148 -17.78 0.25 5.46
C SER A 148 -18.74 -0.68 6.23
N LYS A 149 -19.52 -0.07 7.13
CA LYS A 149 -20.49 -0.77 7.97
C LYS A 149 -21.47 -1.62 7.14
N GLU A 150 -21.96 -1.09 6.03
CA GLU A 150 -22.92 -1.78 5.17
C GLU A 150 -22.33 -3.04 4.54
N ARG A 151 -21.04 -3.00 4.18
CA ARG A 151 -20.31 -4.18 3.66
C ARG A 151 -20.06 -5.20 4.76
N PHE A 152 -19.67 -4.75 5.95
CA PHE A 152 -19.51 -5.60 7.13
C PHE A 152 -20.79 -6.34 7.49
N GLU A 153 -21.91 -5.65 7.51
CA GLU A 153 -23.25 -6.21 7.81
C GLU A 153 -23.85 -7.01 6.64
N GLY A 154 -23.19 -7.06 5.49
CA GLY A 154 -23.69 -7.78 4.31
C GLY A 154 -24.87 -7.13 3.60
N LYS A 155 -25.19 -5.87 3.91
CA LYS A 155 -26.33 -5.12 3.35
C LYS A 155 -26.11 -4.65 1.91
N VAL A 156 -24.87 -4.62 1.45
CA VAL A 156 -24.49 -4.26 0.08
C VAL A 156 -23.57 -5.32 -0.52
N SER A 157 -23.62 -5.44 -1.85
CA SER A 157 -22.75 -6.36 -2.57
C SER A 157 -21.29 -5.86 -2.59
N GLU A 158 -20.36 -6.81 -2.64
CA GLU A 158 -18.96 -6.48 -2.79
C GLU A 158 -18.68 -5.84 -4.17
N PRO A 159 -17.74 -4.86 -4.25
CA PRO A 159 -17.40 -4.20 -5.51
C PRO A 159 -16.82 -5.15 -6.58
N ARG A 160 -16.29 -6.30 -6.16
CA ARG A 160 -15.74 -7.32 -7.06
C ARG A 160 -16.71 -8.47 -7.20
N LYS A 161 -16.94 -8.90 -8.44
CA LYS A 161 -17.77 -10.06 -8.74
C LYS A 161 -17.23 -11.33 -8.08
N GLY A 162 -18.12 -12.19 -7.60
CA GLY A 162 -17.77 -13.49 -7.03
C GLY A 162 -17.35 -13.47 -5.56
N LEU A 163 -17.35 -12.30 -4.90
CA LEU A 163 -17.14 -12.21 -3.46
C LEU A 163 -18.47 -12.26 -2.72
N ARG A 164 -18.51 -12.98 -1.60
CA ARG A 164 -19.66 -13.04 -0.71
C ARG A 164 -19.75 -11.76 0.12
N SER A 165 -20.98 -11.27 0.37
CA SER A 165 -21.24 -10.21 1.33
C SER A 165 -21.14 -10.72 2.77
N GLY A 166 -21.00 -9.80 3.72
CA GLY A 166 -20.85 -10.09 5.14
C GLY A 166 -19.40 -10.07 5.64
N SER A 167 -19.21 -10.47 6.89
CA SER A 167 -17.95 -10.38 7.61
C SER A 167 -17.41 -11.75 8.04
N ILE A 168 -16.19 -11.78 8.54
CA ILE A 168 -15.61 -12.95 9.20
C ILE A 168 -16.27 -13.10 10.57
N LYS A 169 -16.62 -14.32 10.95
CA LYS A 169 -17.21 -14.61 12.27
C LYS A 169 -16.29 -14.10 13.39
N ASN A 170 -16.85 -13.44 14.38
CA ASN A 170 -16.14 -12.82 15.51
C ASN A 170 -15.19 -11.66 15.11
N SER A 171 -15.41 -10.99 13.96
CA SER A 171 -14.77 -9.72 13.64
C SER A 171 -15.63 -8.52 14.07
N TYR A 172 -15.01 -7.37 14.19
CA TYR A 172 -15.62 -6.10 14.60
C TYR A 172 -15.53 -5.08 13.48
#